data_b7ae17a8e6f2721dc8c675acdae9ea97
#
_entry.id   b7ae17a8e6f2721dc8c675acdae9ea97
#
_cell.length_a   1.000
_cell.length_b   1.000
_cell.length_c   1.000
_cell.angle_alpha   90.00
_cell.angle_beta   90.00
_cell.angle_gamma   90.00
#
_symmetry.space_group_name_H-M   'P 1'
#
loop_
_entity.id
_entity.type
_entity.pdbx_description
1 polymer ?
#
loop_
_entity_poly.entity_id
_entity_poly.type
_entity_poly.pdbx_seq_one_letter_code
_entity_poly.pdbx_strand_id
1 'polypeptide(L)' 'MTVAVFNVDGQFYVTDDACTHGPGSLSEGYIEGDIVECNFHNGQFNIKTGEVVAPPCMVPVKTYRTMVEDGKVLIEL' A
#
# COMPACT_ATOMS: atom_id res chain seq x y z
N MET A 1 7.21 11.87 6.38
CA MET A 1 6.59 11.00 5.38
C MET A 1 6.41 9.62 5.95
N THR A 2 5.23 9.08 5.83
CA THR A 2 4.91 7.76 6.35
C THR A 2 4.58 6.83 5.20
N VAL A 3 5.18 5.66 5.19
CA VAL A 3 4.94 4.66 4.16
C VAL A 3 4.47 3.36 4.80
N ALA A 4 3.74 2.57 4.03
CA ALA A 4 3.32 1.24 4.42
C ALA A 4 4.16 0.22 3.65
N VAL A 5 4.66 -0.78 4.35
CA VAL A 5 5.47 -1.85 3.76
C VAL A 5 4.66 -3.14 3.80
N PHE A 6 4.49 -3.77 2.65
CA PHE A 6 3.71 -5.00 2.52
C PHE A 6 4.59 -6.14 2.04
N ASN A 7 4.38 -7.32 2.60
CA ASN A 7 4.99 -8.55 2.12
C ASN A 7 3.90 -9.35 1.39
N VAL A 8 4.03 -9.50 0.09
CA VAL A 8 3.09 -10.25 -0.74
C VAL A 8 3.86 -11.37 -1.42
N ASP A 9 3.57 -12.60 -1.05
CA ASP A 9 4.21 -13.79 -1.60
C ASP A 9 5.75 -13.72 -1.56
N GLY A 10 6.29 -13.20 -0.46
CA GLY A 10 7.73 -13.12 -0.26
C GLY A 10 8.41 -11.93 -0.89
N GLN A 11 7.66 -11.06 -1.58
CA GLN A 11 8.20 -9.83 -2.13
C GLN A 11 7.65 -8.62 -1.37
N PHE A 12 8.49 -7.60 -1.23
CA PHE A 12 8.12 -6.39 -0.51
C PHE A 12 7.65 -5.31 -1.46
N TYR A 13 6.55 -4.66 -1.08
CA TYR A 13 5.98 -3.54 -1.81
C TYR A 13 5.75 -2.39 -0.84
N VAL A 14 5.93 -1.17 -1.31
CA VAL A 14 5.80 0.02 -0.47
C VAL A 14 4.88 1.02 -1.14
N THR A 15 3.94 1.54 -0.36
CA THR A 15 3.04 2.60 -0.79
C THR A 15 3.06 3.72 0.26
N ASP A 16 2.49 4.86 -0.10
CA ASP A 16 2.15 5.83 0.93
C ASP A 16 1.21 5.16 1.93
N ASP A 17 1.35 5.50 3.21
CA ASP A 17 0.49 4.95 4.24
C ASP A 17 -0.89 5.63 4.27
N ALA A 18 -0.94 6.91 3.97
CA ALA A 18 -2.18 7.66 4.01
C ALA A 18 -3.12 7.21 2.88
N CYS A 19 -4.36 6.89 3.24
CA CYS A 19 -5.38 6.56 2.26
C CYS A 19 -5.75 7.82 1.46
N THR A 20 -5.85 7.69 0.14
CA THR A 20 -6.05 8.85 -0.73
C THR A 20 -7.43 9.48 -0.63
N HIS A 21 -8.41 8.76 -0.08
CA HIS A 21 -9.78 9.30 0.02
C HIS A 21 -10.05 10.04 1.33
N GLY A 22 -9.10 10.12 2.24
CA GLY A 22 -9.28 10.82 3.51
C GLY A 22 -8.56 10.13 4.66
N PRO A 23 -9.07 10.25 5.89
CA PRO A 23 -8.41 9.64 7.02
C PRO A 23 -8.37 8.12 6.87
N GLY A 24 -7.29 7.54 7.28
CA GLY A 24 -7.06 6.12 7.22
C GLY A 24 -5.61 5.82 6.95
N SER A 25 -5.19 4.64 7.38
CA SER A 25 -3.82 4.18 7.29
C SER A 25 -3.81 2.80 6.64
N LEU A 26 -3.13 2.67 5.50
CA LEU A 26 -3.08 1.40 4.78
C LEU A 26 -2.32 0.34 5.57
N SER A 27 -1.34 0.74 6.39
CA SER A 27 -0.62 -0.20 7.24
C SER A 27 -1.51 -0.84 8.31
N GLU A 28 -2.62 -0.22 8.64
CA GLU A 28 -3.61 -0.75 9.57
C GLU A 28 -4.80 -1.38 8.87
N GLY A 29 -4.74 -1.46 7.55
CA GLY A 29 -5.80 -2.01 6.75
C GLY A 29 -5.77 -3.53 6.69
N TYR A 30 -6.67 -4.08 5.91
CA TYR A 30 -6.83 -5.51 5.74
C TYR A 30 -6.24 -5.94 4.41
N ILE A 31 -5.40 -6.96 4.43
CA ILE A 31 -4.72 -7.44 3.22
C ILE A 31 -5.31 -8.79 2.82
N GLU A 32 -5.64 -8.91 1.53
CA GLU A 32 -6.06 -10.16 0.94
C GLU A 32 -5.39 -10.29 -0.43
N GLY A 33 -4.48 -11.26 -0.55
CA GLY A 33 -3.69 -11.39 -1.77
C GLY A 33 -2.84 -10.16 -2.02
N ASP A 34 -3.04 -9.51 -3.15
CA ASP A 34 -2.34 -8.27 -3.51
C ASP A 34 -3.22 -7.03 -3.37
N ILE A 35 -4.32 -7.15 -2.63
CA ILE A 35 -5.25 -6.06 -2.38
C ILE A 35 -5.14 -5.62 -0.92
N VAL A 36 -5.11 -4.33 -0.69
CA VAL A 36 -5.22 -3.75 0.65
C VAL A 36 -6.52 -2.98 0.76
N GLU A 37 -7.26 -3.24 1.83
CA GLU A 37 -8.48 -2.52 2.15
C GLU A 37 -8.17 -1.49 3.22
N CYS A 38 -8.50 -0.23 2.95
CA CYS A 38 -8.31 0.84 3.92
C CYS A 38 -9.11 0.55 5.18
N ASN A 39 -8.53 0.82 6.35
CA ASN A 39 -9.21 0.64 7.63
C ASN A 39 -10.35 1.64 7.85
N PHE A 40 -10.55 2.56 6.91
CA PHE A 40 -11.57 3.59 6.99
C PHE A 40 -12.38 3.58 5.69
N HIS A 41 -13.69 3.31 5.77
CA HIS A 41 -14.64 3.28 4.64
C HIS A 41 -14.43 2.13 3.65
N ASN A 42 -13.51 1.20 3.92
CA ASN A 42 -13.34 -0.04 3.14
C ASN A 42 -12.96 0.15 1.68
N GLY A 43 -12.32 1.27 1.33
CA GLY A 43 -11.77 1.44 -0.01
C GLY A 43 -10.60 0.50 -0.23
N GLN A 44 -10.37 0.08 -1.48
CA GLN A 44 -9.34 -0.91 -1.79
C GLN A 44 -8.39 -0.43 -2.86
N PHE A 45 -7.12 -0.83 -2.71
CA PHE A 45 -6.06 -0.57 -3.67
C PHE A 45 -5.32 -1.86 -4.00
N ASN A 46 -4.75 -1.91 -5.20
CA ASN A 46 -3.78 -2.94 -5.56
C ASN A 46 -2.43 -2.55 -4.95
N ILE A 47 -1.87 -3.43 -4.11
CA ILE A 47 -0.61 -3.15 -3.41
C ILE A 47 0.55 -2.99 -4.40
N LYS A 48 0.56 -3.74 -5.49
CA LYS A 48 1.68 -3.75 -6.45
C LYS A 48 1.70 -2.53 -7.35
N THR A 49 0.53 -2.04 -7.75
CA THR A 49 0.41 -0.96 -8.73
C THR A 49 -0.08 0.35 -8.14
N GLY A 50 -0.74 0.31 -6.98
CA GLY A 50 -1.38 1.47 -6.39
C GLY A 50 -2.75 1.78 -6.99
N GLU A 51 -3.20 1.02 -7.98
CA GLU A 51 -4.47 1.28 -8.64
C GLU A 51 -5.66 1.10 -7.69
N VAL A 52 -6.68 1.90 -7.91
CA VAL A 52 -7.94 1.79 -7.16
C VAL A 52 -8.65 0.50 -7.57
N VAL A 53 -9.09 -0.26 -6.58
CA VAL A 53 -9.85 -1.50 -6.80
C VAL A 53 -11.31 -1.32 -6.40
N ALA A 54 -11.57 -0.57 -5.34
CA ALA A 54 -12.96 -0.38 -4.87
C ALA A 54 -13.16 1.01 -4.28
N PRO A 55 -14.36 1.60 -4.47
CA PRO A 55 -14.69 2.87 -3.86
C PRO A 55 -14.74 2.75 -2.32
N PRO A 56 -14.65 3.85 -1.57
CA PRO A 56 -14.69 5.24 -2.05
C PRO A 56 -13.36 5.78 -2.57
N CYS A 57 -12.33 4.95 -2.66
CA CYS A 57 -11.06 5.38 -3.24
C CYS A 57 -11.26 5.73 -4.71
N MET A 58 -10.78 6.89 -5.14
CA MET A 58 -10.89 7.37 -6.50
C MET A 58 -9.56 7.77 -7.10
N VAL A 59 -8.55 7.96 -6.25
CA VAL A 59 -7.22 8.38 -6.66
C VAL A 59 -6.25 7.26 -6.29
N PRO A 60 -5.40 6.81 -7.23
CA PRO A 60 -4.42 5.79 -6.93
C PRO A 60 -3.49 6.20 -5.78
N VAL A 61 -3.02 5.23 -5.02
CA VAL A 61 -2.03 5.49 -3.98
C VAL A 61 -0.64 5.42 -4.60
N LYS A 62 0.26 6.29 -4.16
CA LYS A 62 1.63 6.31 -4.66
C LYS A 62 2.37 5.07 -4.19
N THR A 63 3.09 4.43 -5.13
CA THR A 63 3.96 3.30 -4.84
C THR A 63 5.42 3.72 -4.97
N TYR A 64 6.30 2.97 -4.31
CA TYR A 64 7.75 3.22 -4.32
C TYR A 64 8.47 1.96 -4.75
N ARG A 65 9.55 2.13 -5.49
CA ARG A 65 10.42 1.02 -5.83
C ARG A 65 11.12 0.51 -4.58
N THR A 66 11.25 -0.79 -4.50
CA THR A 66 11.94 -1.44 -3.39
C THR A 66 13.05 -2.33 -3.90
N MET A 67 14.07 -2.51 -3.05
CA MET A 67 15.17 -3.40 -3.29
C MET A 67 15.50 -4.09 -1.98
N VAL A 68 15.83 -5.36 -2.03
CA VAL A 68 16.28 -6.09 -0.84
C VAL A 68 17.79 -6.30 -0.96
N GLU A 69 18.52 -5.84 0.05
CA GLU A 69 19.97 -5.94 0.08
C GLU A 69 20.42 -6.19 1.51
N ASP A 70 21.20 -7.25 1.71
CA ASP A 70 21.71 -7.65 3.01
C ASP A 70 20.62 -7.78 4.08
N GLY A 71 19.46 -8.34 3.69
CA GLY A 71 18.35 -8.51 4.60
C GLY A 71 17.58 -7.24 4.93
N LYS A 72 17.85 -6.15 4.20
CA LYS A 72 17.17 -4.87 4.41
C LYS A 72 16.34 -4.52 3.20
N VAL A 73 15.17 -3.92 3.46
CA VAL A 73 14.32 -3.38 2.41
C VAL A 73 14.70 -1.91 2.20
N LEU A 74 15.19 -1.61 1.02
CA LEU A 74 15.55 -0.25 0.63
C LEU A 74 14.42 0.33 -0.21
N ILE A 75 14.12 1.60 0.01
CA ILE A 75 13.04 2.29 -0.67
C ILE A 75 13.63 3.44 -1.47
N GLU A 76 13.29 3.48 -2.75
CA GLU A 76 13.69 4.57 -3.62
C GLU A 76 12.63 5.68 -3.55
N LEU A 77 13.04 6.81 -3.04
CA LEU A 77 12.14 7.97 -2.87
C LEU A 77 12.22 8.95 -4.03
#